data_2ce8a8777f9c513f7e243f58829519e0
#
_entry.id   2ce8a8777f9c513f7e243f58829519e0
#
_cell.length_a   1.000
_cell.length_b   1.000
_cell.length_c   1.000
_cell.angle_alpha   90.00
_cell.angle_beta   90.00
_cell.angle_gamma   90.00
#
_symmetry.space_group_name_H-M   'P 1'
#
loop_
_entity.id
_entity.type
_entity.pdbx_description
1 polymer ?
#
loop_
_entity_poly.entity_id
_entity_poly.type
_entity_poly.pdbx_seq_one_letter_code
_entity_poly.pdbx_strand_id
1 'polypeptide(L)'
;MKEVFVFDVDGTLTEPRKKIDSEFKDFMLKFIENNDVYLVTGSDRLKTFEQLGFELYEACKGVWQCNGNEFWEGSKRGPKNDFKADYEFTKFLKNVVVSSRYPIKTGSHIEERTGMLNFSTVGRGATLEQREEYYKWDLKYHERNLLCEQINHEYPKLLASVGGQISIDVAPRSNNKSQIADILNKQYGHIHFYGDKMEYGGNDYPLATTITIGNMGTAYPVESYKQTWEVLKQL
;
A
#
# COMPACT_ATOMS: atom_id res chain seq x y z
N MET A 1 6.54 28.23 -7.60
CA MET A 1 7.12 27.17 -6.74
C MET A 1 7.12 25.89 -7.55
N LYS A 2 8.12 25.03 -7.37
CA LYS A 2 8.21 23.76 -8.13
C LYS A 2 7.08 22.83 -7.69
N GLU A 3 6.39 22.19 -8.63
CA GLU A 3 5.31 21.24 -8.40
C GLU A 3 5.82 19.82 -8.53
N VAL A 4 5.11 18.86 -7.92
CA VAL A 4 5.42 17.44 -7.99
C VAL A 4 4.17 16.63 -8.17
N PHE A 5 4.24 15.60 -9.01
CA PHE A 5 3.17 14.64 -9.26
C PHE A 5 3.47 13.33 -8.54
N VAL A 6 2.52 12.85 -7.77
CA VAL A 6 2.62 11.63 -7.00
C VAL A 6 1.48 10.70 -7.37
N PHE A 7 1.80 9.47 -7.72
CA PHE A 7 0.78 8.49 -8.13
C PHE A 7 0.85 7.25 -7.26
N ASP A 8 -0.33 6.76 -6.85
CA ASP A 8 -0.48 5.34 -6.53
C ASP A 8 -0.34 4.51 -7.81
N VAL A 9 -0.21 3.19 -7.69
CA VAL A 9 -0.01 2.29 -8.83
C VAL A 9 -1.24 1.45 -9.13
N ASP A 10 -1.68 0.63 -8.16
CA ASP A 10 -2.80 -0.30 -8.32
C ASP A 10 -4.15 0.45 -8.37
N GLY A 11 -4.85 0.46 -9.48
CA GLY A 11 -6.10 1.20 -9.67
C GLY A 11 -5.90 2.62 -10.19
N THR A 12 -4.68 3.15 -10.14
CA THR A 12 -4.35 4.53 -10.52
C THR A 12 -3.54 4.62 -11.81
N LEU A 13 -2.45 3.85 -11.95
CA LEU A 13 -1.64 3.74 -13.17
C LEU A 13 -1.86 2.42 -13.91
N THR A 14 -2.35 1.41 -13.21
CA THR A 14 -2.63 0.10 -13.77
C THR A 14 -3.98 -0.40 -13.27
N GLU A 15 -4.59 -1.37 -13.94
CA GLU A 15 -5.57 -2.20 -13.25
C GLU A 15 -4.86 -2.95 -12.10
N PRO A 16 -5.54 -3.22 -10.98
CA PRO A 16 -4.91 -3.88 -9.84
C PRO A 16 -4.17 -5.17 -10.23
N ARG A 17 -2.88 -5.22 -9.93
CA ARG A 17 -1.97 -6.34 -10.20
C ARG A 17 -1.73 -6.67 -11.68
N LYS A 18 -2.17 -5.84 -12.60
CA LYS A 18 -1.89 -6.00 -14.03
C LYS A 18 -0.76 -5.09 -14.48
N LYS A 19 -0.22 -5.39 -15.65
CA LYS A 19 0.75 -4.52 -16.32
C LYS A 19 0.06 -3.24 -16.78
N ILE A 20 0.81 -2.17 -16.81
CA ILE A 20 0.37 -0.89 -17.36
C ILE A 20 0.03 -1.06 -18.86
N ASP A 21 -1.01 -0.35 -19.29
CA ASP A 21 -1.34 -0.23 -20.71
C ASP A 21 -0.18 0.40 -21.48
N SER A 22 0.14 -0.11 -22.67
CA SER A 22 1.31 0.31 -23.42
C SER A 22 1.24 1.75 -23.91
N GLU A 23 0.07 2.21 -24.36
CA GLU A 23 -0.11 3.59 -24.82
C GLU A 23 -0.06 4.57 -23.64
N PHE A 24 -0.64 4.18 -22.50
CA PHE A 24 -0.56 4.99 -21.29
C PHE A 24 0.86 5.03 -20.73
N LYS A 25 1.64 3.94 -20.82
CA LYS A 25 3.06 3.94 -20.46
C LYS A 25 3.84 4.95 -21.30
N ASP A 26 3.65 4.95 -22.63
CA ASP A 26 4.31 5.88 -23.53
C ASP A 26 3.95 7.35 -23.24
N PHE A 27 2.68 7.59 -22.88
CA PHE A 27 2.23 8.89 -22.41
C PHE A 27 2.93 9.30 -21.10
N MET A 28 2.98 8.40 -20.11
CA MET A 28 3.63 8.68 -18.82
C MET A 28 5.12 8.94 -18.96
N LEU A 29 5.83 8.24 -19.83
CA LEU A 29 7.24 8.51 -20.11
C LEU A 29 7.45 9.94 -20.61
N LYS A 30 6.62 10.40 -21.55
CA LYS A 30 6.65 11.79 -22.05
C LYS A 30 6.26 12.81 -20.98
N PHE A 31 5.30 12.48 -20.14
CA PHE A 31 4.87 13.33 -19.02
C PHE A 31 6.01 13.57 -18.02
N ILE A 32 6.77 12.51 -17.70
CA ILE A 32 7.91 12.55 -16.77
C ILE A 32 9.07 13.38 -17.30
N GLU A 33 9.27 13.49 -18.62
CA GLU A 33 10.33 14.34 -19.20
C GLU A 33 10.22 15.80 -18.74
N ASN A 34 9.00 16.30 -18.50
CA ASN A 34 8.74 17.70 -18.16
C ASN A 34 8.26 17.89 -16.71
N ASN A 35 8.03 16.82 -15.97
CA ASN A 35 7.47 16.87 -14.62
C ASN A 35 8.26 16.00 -13.65
N ASP A 36 8.38 16.47 -12.40
CA ASP A 36 8.90 15.62 -11.32
C ASP A 36 7.81 14.66 -10.89
N VAL A 37 8.03 13.38 -11.12
CA VAL A 37 7.06 12.31 -10.80
C VAL A 37 7.64 11.36 -9.78
N TYR A 38 6.84 11.09 -8.73
CA TYR A 38 7.10 10.04 -7.75
C TYR A 38 5.96 9.03 -7.71
N LEU A 39 6.27 7.83 -7.28
CA LEU A 39 5.27 6.79 -7.02
C LEU A 39 5.20 6.47 -5.53
N VAL A 40 4.00 6.13 -5.04
CA VAL A 40 3.79 5.62 -3.69
C VAL A 40 2.81 4.45 -3.72
N THR A 41 3.29 3.25 -3.48
CA THR A 41 2.50 2.02 -3.62
C THR A 41 2.53 1.14 -2.38
N GLY A 42 1.47 0.36 -2.17
CA GLY A 42 1.45 -0.71 -1.17
C GLY A 42 2.29 -1.93 -1.58
N SER A 43 2.65 -2.03 -2.85
CA SER A 43 3.44 -3.14 -3.39
C SER A 43 4.93 -3.04 -3.01
N ASP A 44 5.63 -4.17 -3.07
CA ASP A 44 7.09 -4.22 -3.05
C ASP A 44 7.69 -3.89 -4.44
N ARG A 45 9.02 -3.75 -4.49
CA ARG A 45 9.73 -3.33 -5.69
C ARG A 45 9.58 -4.30 -6.85
N LEU A 46 9.67 -5.60 -6.61
CA LEU A 46 9.57 -6.60 -7.68
C LEU A 46 8.21 -6.52 -8.37
N LYS A 47 7.17 -6.42 -7.57
CA LYS A 47 5.80 -6.32 -8.06
C LYS A 47 5.55 -5.03 -8.84
N THR A 48 6.10 -3.92 -8.38
CA THR A 48 6.01 -2.65 -9.10
C THR A 48 6.74 -2.71 -10.44
N PHE A 49 7.89 -3.38 -10.52
CA PHE A 49 8.57 -3.65 -11.80
C PHE A 49 7.76 -4.53 -12.76
N GLU A 50 7.10 -5.56 -12.24
CA GLU A 50 6.24 -6.42 -13.05
C GLU A 50 5.07 -5.64 -13.66
N GLN A 51 4.55 -4.64 -12.93
CA GLN A 51 3.43 -3.83 -13.37
C GLN A 51 3.83 -2.72 -14.35
N LEU A 52 4.84 -1.93 -14.02
CA LEU A 52 5.22 -0.72 -14.78
C LEU A 52 6.32 -0.95 -15.81
N GLY A 53 7.10 -2.00 -15.64
CA GLY A 53 8.34 -2.20 -16.37
C GLY A 53 9.49 -1.34 -15.82
N PHE A 54 10.72 -1.77 -16.12
CA PHE A 54 11.93 -1.13 -15.63
C PHE A 54 12.05 0.33 -16.08
N GLU A 55 11.76 0.59 -17.35
CA GLU A 55 11.91 1.91 -17.98
C GLU A 55 11.09 3.02 -17.29
N LEU A 56 9.79 2.79 -17.09
CA LEU A 56 8.92 3.76 -16.41
C LEU A 56 9.28 3.92 -14.94
N TYR A 57 9.65 2.82 -14.29
CA TYR A 57 10.09 2.85 -12.90
C TYR A 57 11.35 3.71 -12.70
N GLU A 58 12.38 3.53 -13.55
CA GLU A 58 13.64 4.27 -13.50
C GLU A 58 13.50 5.74 -13.95
N ALA A 59 12.50 6.04 -14.80
CA ALA A 59 12.21 7.42 -15.23
C ALA A 59 11.65 8.28 -14.07
N CYS A 60 10.98 7.68 -13.10
CA CYS A 60 10.47 8.40 -11.93
C CYS A 60 11.60 8.93 -11.06
N LYS A 61 11.42 10.12 -10.45
CA LYS A 61 12.36 10.70 -9.47
C LYS A 61 12.61 9.79 -8.28
N GLY A 62 11.61 9.00 -7.91
CA GLY A 62 11.70 8.01 -6.86
C GLY A 62 10.39 7.27 -6.62
N VAL A 63 10.50 6.13 -5.95
CA VAL A 63 9.38 5.25 -5.67
C VAL A 63 9.38 4.86 -4.20
N TRP A 64 8.31 5.21 -3.51
CA TRP A 64 8.01 4.71 -2.17
C TRP A 64 7.22 3.41 -2.27
N GLN A 65 7.83 2.33 -1.81
CA GLN A 65 7.25 0.98 -1.72
C GLN A 65 6.64 0.73 -0.33
N CYS A 66 5.81 -0.30 -0.23
CA CYS A 66 5.26 -0.77 1.03
C CYS A 66 4.58 0.36 1.84
N ASN A 67 3.72 1.16 1.19
CA ASN A 67 3.05 2.32 1.79
C ASN A 67 4.01 3.40 2.32
N GLY A 68 5.12 3.64 1.63
CA GLY A 68 6.10 4.66 2.02
C GLY A 68 7.21 4.15 2.94
N ASN A 69 7.22 2.85 3.26
CA ASN A 69 8.17 2.28 4.20
C ASN A 69 9.53 1.92 3.61
N GLU A 70 9.68 2.01 2.30
CA GLU A 70 10.93 1.80 1.60
C GLU A 70 11.01 2.74 0.39
N PHE A 71 12.11 3.48 0.29
CA PHE A 71 12.34 4.41 -0.82
C PHE A 71 13.40 3.89 -1.78
N TRP A 72 13.16 4.11 -3.07
CA TRP A 72 14.11 3.81 -4.14
C TRP A 72 14.21 5.00 -5.11
N GLU A 73 15.44 5.34 -5.47
CA GLU A 73 15.76 6.24 -6.56
C GLU A 73 16.47 5.42 -7.64
N GLY A 74 15.71 5.03 -8.66
CA GLY A 74 16.17 4.04 -9.62
C GLY A 74 16.59 2.73 -8.95
N SER A 75 17.84 2.31 -9.16
CA SER A 75 18.43 1.13 -8.52
C SER A 75 19.05 1.39 -7.14
N LYS A 76 19.11 2.67 -6.71
CA LYS A 76 19.66 3.04 -5.41
C LYS A 76 18.59 2.97 -4.32
N ARG A 77 18.85 2.12 -3.32
CA ARG A 77 17.99 2.03 -2.14
C ARG A 77 18.24 3.19 -1.20
N GLY A 78 17.18 3.89 -0.84
CA GLY A 78 17.18 4.93 0.17
C GLY A 78 16.73 4.43 1.55
N PRO A 79 16.10 5.29 2.36
CA PRO A 79 15.59 4.92 3.67
C PRO A 79 14.59 3.76 3.64
N LYS A 80 14.63 2.96 4.69
CA LYS A 80 13.69 1.86 4.93
C LYS A 80 13.25 1.87 6.39
N ASN A 81 11.96 1.74 6.62
CA ASN A 81 11.41 1.53 7.94
C ASN A 81 11.38 0.02 8.24
N ASP A 82 12.09 -0.40 9.28
CA ASP A 82 12.02 -1.76 9.78
C ASP A 82 11.03 -1.79 10.96
N PHE A 83 9.94 -2.53 10.78
CA PHE A 83 9.03 -2.87 11.86
C PHE A 83 9.20 -4.33 12.24
N LYS A 84 9.44 -4.58 13.53
CA LYS A 84 9.42 -5.92 14.10
C LYS A 84 8.40 -5.96 15.22
N ALA A 85 7.54 -6.95 15.17
CA ALA A 85 6.62 -7.21 16.27
C ALA A 85 7.41 -7.59 17.53
N ASP A 86 7.07 -7.01 18.67
CA ASP A 86 7.64 -7.42 19.93
C ASP A 86 7.18 -8.83 20.35
N TYR A 87 7.77 -9.36 21.40
CA TYR A 87 7.48 -10.70 21.89
C TYR A 87 6.02 -10.86 22.32
N GLU A 88 5.47 -9.89 23.04
CA GLU A 88 4.10 -9.98 23.58
C GLU A 88 3.07 -9.96 22.45
N PHE A 89 3.23 -9.09 21.44
CA PHE A 89 2.36 -9.07 20.28
C PHE A 89 2.50 -10.36 19.43
N THR A 90 3.71 -10.86 19.25
CA THR A 90 3.93 -12.13 18.55
C THR A 90 3.28 -13.31 19.30
N LYS A 91 3.37 -13.33 20.62
CA LYS A 91 2.71 -14.32 21.47
C LYS A 91 1.18 -14.23 21.39
N PHE A 92 0.64 -13.01 21.40
CA PHE A 92 -0.78 -12.77 21.19
C PHE A 92 -1.25 -13.38 19.85
N LEU A 93 -0.57 -13.08 18.74
CA LEU A 93 -0.92 -13.64 17.42
C LEU A 93 -0.85 -15.17 17.37
N LYS A 94 0.16 -15.78 18.02
CA LYS A 94 0.24 -17.24 18.14
C LYS A 94 -0.95 -17.83 18.92
N ASN A 95 -1.37 -17.17 20.00
CA ASN A 95 -2.55 -17.59 20.75
C ASN A 95 -3.84 -17.47 19.92
N VAL A 96 -3.96 -16.43 19.09
CA VAL A 96 -5.07 -16.29 18.14
C VAL A 96 -5.14 -17.48 17.19
N VAL A 97 -4.01 -17.94 16.65
CA VAL A 97 -3.99 -19.14 15.78
C VAL A 97 -4.52 -20.36 16.51
N VAL A 98 -4.10 -20.57 17.76
CA VAL A 98 -4.52 -21.72 18.58
C VAL A 98 -6.02 -21.63 18.93
N SER A 99 -6.53 -20.45 19.26
CA SER A 99 -7.92 -20.24 19.69
C SER A 99 -8.92 -20.09 18.55
N SER A 100 -8.45 -19.85 17.32
CA SER A 100 -9.31 -19.71 16.15
C SER A 100 -10.15 -20.97 15.90
N ARG A 101 -11.44 -20.75 15.64
CA ARG A 101 -12.42 -21.81 15.34
C ARG A 101 -12.25 -22.41 13.95
N TYR A 102 -11.52 -21.76 13.06
CA TYR A 102 -11.26 -22.32 11.74
C TYR A 102 -10.28 -23.50 11.86
N PRO A 103 -10.63 -24.69 11.35
CA PRO A 103 -9.90 -25.93 11.70
C PRO A 103 -8.54 -26.06 10.97
N ILE A 104 -8.41 -25.48 9.78
CA ILE A 104 -7.21 -25.67 8.98
C ILE A 104 -6.15 -24.62 9.36
N LYS A 105 -4.94 -25.10 9.65
CA LYS A 105 -3.74 -24.28 9.96
C LYS A 105 -2.59 -24.79 9.13
N THR A 106 -1.94 -23.90 8.33
CA THR A 106 -0.94 -24.31 7.34
C THR A 106 0.26 -23.38 7.30
N GLY A 107 1.46 -23.94 7.37
CA GLY A 107 2.71 -23.22 7.20
C GLY A 107 2.91 -22.06 8.20
N SER A 108 3.53 -20.99 7.77
CA SER A 108 3.73 -19.80 8.60
C SER A 108 2.45 -18.96 8.71
N HIS A 109 2.15 -18.49 9.90
CA HIS A 109 1.01 -17.61 10.17
C HIS A 109 1.40 -16.13 10.25
N ILE A 110 2.67 -15.86 10.47
CA ILE A 110 3.26 -14.51 10.61
C ILE A 110 4.32 -14.35 9.55
N GLU A 111 4.22 -13.30 8.76
CA GLU A 111 5.19 -12.94 7.73
C GLU A 111 5.61 -11.47 7.95
N GLU A 112 6.86 -11.28 8.35
CA GLU A 112 7.44 -9.94 8.48
C GLU A 112 7.71 -9.37 7.08
N ARG A 113 7.30 -8.13 6.85
CA ARG A 113 7.49 -7.37 5.63
C ARG A 113 8.08 -6.01 5.96
N THR A 114 8.54 -5.29 4.94
CA THR A 114 9.01 -3.92 5.13
C THR A 114 7.94 -3.05 5.75
N GLY A 115 8.22 -2.52 6.95
CA GLY A 115 7.35 -1.61 7.68
C GLY A 115 6.06 -2.20 8.24
N MET A 116 5.82 -3.50 8.05
CA MET A 116 4.58 -4.15 8.46
C MET A 116 4.75 -5.66 8.72
N LEU A 117 3.71 -6.25 9.26
CA LEU A 117 3.57 -7.69 9.45
C LEU A 117 2.26 -8.14 8.77
N ASN A 118 2.31 -9.25 8.05
CA ASN A 118 1.13 -9.92 7.52
C ASN A 118 0.82 -11.14 8.39
N PHE A 119 -0.40 -11.22 8.91
CA PHE A 119 -0.90 -12.31 9.74
C PHE A 119 -2.00 -13.07 9.04
N SER A 120 -2.02 -14.40 9.16
CA SER A 120 -3.08 -15.24 8.59
C SER A 120 -3.42 -16.40 9.52
N THR A 121 -4.67 -16.50 9.93
CA THR A 121 -5.15 -17.58 10.80
C THR A 121 -5.10 -18.95 10.13
N VAL A 122 -5.39 -19.01 8.82
CA VAL A 122 -5.28 -20.27 8.05
C VAL A 122 -3.82 -20.56 7.68
N GLY A 123 -2.95 -19.54 7.66
CA GLY A 123 -1.53 -19.66 7.34
C GLY A 123 -1.18 -19.50 5.86
N ARG A 124 0.08 -19.21 5.62
CA ARG A 124 0.60 -18.88 4.26
C ARG A 124 0.79 -20.10 3.36
N GLY A 125 0.82 -21.32 3.94
CA GLY A 125 0.91 -22.57 3.20
C GLY A 125 -0.43 -23.06 2.63
N ALA A 126 -1.54 -22.34 2.84
CA ALA A 126 -2.86 -22.73 2.35
C ALA A 126 -2.93 -22.77 0.82
N THR A 127 -3.52 -23.85 0.27
CA THR A 127 -3.83 -23.99 -1.16
C THR A 127 -4.89 -22.96 -1.59
N LEU A 128 -5.08 -22.78 -2.89
CA LEU A 128 -6.11 -21.87 -3.41
C LEU A 128 -7.52 -22.26 -2.92
N GLU A 129 -7.81 -23.55 -2.86
CA GLU A 129 -9.08 -24.08 -2.33
C GLU A 129 -9.26 -23.76 -0.85
N GLN A 130 -8.23 -24.03 -0.04
CA GLN A 130 -8.26 -23.72 1.40
C GLN A 130 -8.39 -22.22 1.67
N ARG A 131 -7.81 -21.37 0.83
CA ARG A 131 -7.99 -19.92 0.91
C ARG A 131 -9.41 -19.49 0.61
N GLU A 132 -10.02 -20.09 -0.40
CA GLU A 132 -11.40 -19.81 -0.78
C GLU A 132 -12.39 -20.29 0.31
N GLU A 133 -12.14 -21.46 0.88
CA GLU A 133 -12.93 -22.00 2.00
C GLU A 133 -12.82 -21.10 3.26
N TYR A 134 -11.59 -20.69 3.61
CA TYR A 134 -11.38 -19.75 4.72
C TYR A 134 -12.08 -18.42 4.45
N TYR A 135 -11.98 -17.87 3.25
CA TYR A 135 -12.61 -16.61 2.88
C TYR A 135 -14.14 -16.68 3.04
N LYS A 136 -14.78 -17.74 2.54
CA LYS A 136 -16.23 -17.96 2.72
C LYS A 136 -16.61 -18.13 4.20
N TRP A 137 -15.80 -18.83 4.96
CA TRP A 137 -16.00 -18.98 6.39
C TRP A 137 -15.87 -17.63 7.13
N ASP A 138 -14.85 -16.85 6.79
CA ASP A 138 -14.61 -15.52 7.38
C ASP A 138 -15.71 -14.51 7.04
N LEU A 139 -16.27 -14.55 5.84
CA LEU A 139 -17.44 -13.73 5.48
C LEU A 139 -18.64 -14.00 6.42
N LYS A 140 -18.77 -15.21 6.94
CA LYS A 140 -19.84 -15.60 7.87
C LYS A 140 -19.51 -15.26 9.33
N TYR A 141 -18.27 -15.47 9.74
CA TYR A 141 -17.89 -15.40 11.15
C TYR A 141 -17.12 -14.12 11.50
N HIS A 142 -16.69 -13.34 10.50
CA HIS A 142 -16.01 -12.03 10.63
C HIS A 142 -14.74 -12.08 11.50
N GLU A 143 -14.02 -13.23 11.52
CA GLU A 143 -12.85 -13.43 12.40
C GLU A 143 -11.81 -12.35 12.18
N ARG A 144 -11.47 -12.02 10.90
CA ARG A 144 -10.46 -11.02 10.59
C ARG A 144 -10.88 -9.62 11.02
N ASN A 145 -12.14 -9.25 10.84
CA ASN A 145 -12.65 -7.94 11.26
C ASN A 145 -12.60 -7.79 12.78
N LEU A 146 -13.11 -8.78 13.50
CA LEU A 146 -13.08 -8.79 14.97
C LEU A 146 -11.66 -8.74 15.51
N LEU A 147 -10.75 -9.46 14.87
CA LEU A 147 -9.34 -9.43 15.26
C LEU A 147 -8.67 -8.08 14.96
N CYS A 148 -8.99 -7.43 13.85
CA CYS A 148 -8.52 -6.07 13.57
C CYS A 148 -9.04 -5.09 14.65
N GLU A 149 -10.30 -5.16 15.03
CA GLU A 149 -10.88 -4.33 16.09
C GLU A 149 -10.16 -4.56 17.43
N GLN A 150 -9.93 -5.83 17.80
CA GLN A 150 -9.20 -6.18 19.01
C GLN A 150 -7.77 -5.62 19.00
N ILE A 151 -7.02 -5.86 17.92
CA ILE A 151 -5.65 -5.34 17.80
C ILE A 151 -5.63 -3.82 17.89
N ASN A 152 -6.53 -3.15 17.18
CA ASN A 152 -6.61 -1.68 17.15
C ASN A 152 -6.96 -1.09 18.53
N HIS A 153 -7.68 -1.83 19.37
CA HIS A 153 -8.03 -1.43 20.73
C HIS A 153 -6.90 -1.73 21.73
N GLU A 154 -6.36 -2.96 21.71
CA GLU A 154 -5.38 -3.41 22.70
C GLU A 154 -3.96 -2.90 22.42
N TYR A 155 -3.65 -2.63 21.14
CA TYR A 155 -2.35 -2.13 20.68
C TYR A 155 -2.49 -0.79 19.97
N PRO A 156 -2.79 0.31 20.68
CA PRO A 156 -3.17 1.60 20.06
C PRO A 156 -2.09 2.25 19.20
N LYS A 157 -0.83 1.81 19.29
CA LYS A 157 0.26 2.25 18.41
C LYS A 157 0.27 1.52 17.05
N LEU A 158 -0.46 0.42 16.93
CA LEU A 158 -0.59 -0.38 15.72
C LEU A 158 -1.90 -0.06 14.98
N LEU A 159 -1.90 -0.30 13.70
CA LEU A 159 -3.09 -0.34 12.85
C LEU A 159 -3.17 -1.71 12.20
N ALA A 160 -4.24 -2.42 12.50
CA ALA A 160 -4.59 -3.68 11.84
C ALA A 160 -5.73 -3.42 10.85
N SER A 161 -5.62 -3.98 9.66
CA SER A 161 -6.63 -3.92 8.61
C SER A 161 -6.73 -5.27 7.89
N VAL A 162 -7.93 -5.60 7.42
CA VAL A 162 -8.13 -6.80 6.61
C VAL A 162 -7.37 -6.65 5.29
N GLY A 163 -6.41 -7.55 5.06
CA GLY A 163 -5.62 -7.60 3.84
C GLY A 163 -5.99 -8.79 2.98
N GLY A 164 -6.01 -8.64 1.69
CA GLY A 164 -6.22 -9.73 0.74
C GLY A 164 -7.32 -10.73 1.09
N GLN A 165 -7.17 -11.98 0.63
CA GLN A 165 -8.20 -13.02 0.80
C GLN A 165 -8.20 -13.70 2.18
N ILE A 166 -7.03 -13.82 2.82
CA ILE A 166 -6.85 -14.66 4.02
C ILE A 166 -6.07 -13.98 5.16
N SER A 167 -5.70 -12.73 5.02
CA SER A 167 -4.74 -12.09 5.93
C SER A 167 -5.25 -10.81 6.55
N ILE A 168 -4.54 -10.40 7.58
CA ILE A 168 -4.60 -9.11 8.24
C ILE A 168 -3.22 -8.48 8.07
N ASP A 169 -3.18 -7.22 7.69
CA ASP A 169 -1.98 -6.40 7.65
C ASP A 169 -1.90 -5.56 8.93
N VAL A 170 -0.77 -5.63 9.63
CA VAL A 170 -0.53 -4.89 10.87
C VAL A 170 0.75 -4.07 10.73
N ALA A 171 0.63 -2.77 10.97
CA ALA A 171 1.76 -1.84 10.92
C ALA A 171 1.67 -0.80 12.04
N PRO A 172 2.76 -0.11 12.41
CA PRO A 172 2.67 1.12 13.18
C PRO A 172 1.74 2.11 12.47
N ARG A 173 0.93 2.85 13.23
CA ARG A 173 0.00 3.82 12.63
C ARG A 173 0.69 4.91 11.81
N SER A 174 1.95 5.19 12.09
CA SER A 174 2.78 6.10 11.30
C SER A 174 3.25 5.53 9.95
N ASN A 175 3.22 4.20 9.79
CA ASN A 175 3.77 3.52 8.62
C ASN A 175 2.73 3.39 7.49
N ASN A 176 2.23 4.51 7.02
CA ASN A 176 1.28 4.62 5.92
C ASN A 176 1.77 5.65 4.89
N LYS A 177 1.05 5.82 3.79
CA LYS A 177 1.46 6.71 2.69
C LYS A 177 1.66 8.17 3.12
N SER A 178 1.04 8.66 4.20
CA SER A 178 1.16 10.06 4.63
C SER A 178 2.57 10.45 5.05
N GLN A 179 3.43 9.50 5.43
CA GLN A 179 4.81 9.75 5.84
C GLN A 179 5.66 10.45 4.76
N ILE A 180 5.25 10.39 3.49
CA ILE A 180 5.98 11.06 2.40
C ILE A 180 5.60 12.54 2.23
N ALA A 181 4.47 12.99 2.78
CA ALA A 181 3.95 14.34 2.58
C ALA A 181 4.95 15.42 3.02
N ASP A 182 5.45 15.33 4.25
CA ASP A 182 6.42 16.28 4.78
C ASP A 182 7.77 16.24 4.04
N ILE A 183 8.16 15.06 3.54
CA ILE A 183 9.39 14.90 2.76
C ILE A 183 9.28 15.69 1.45
N LEU A 184 8.16 15.54 0.76
CA LEU A 184 7.91 16.24 -0.49
C LEU A 184 7.66 17.74 -0.28
N ASN A 185 6.89 18.10 0.73
CA ASN A 185 6.56 19.51 1.02
C ASN A 185 7.80 20.38 1.35
N LYS A 186 8.88 19.78 1.83
CA LYS A 186 10.17 20.46 2.03
C LYS A 186 10.88 20.80 0.72
N GLN A 187 10.56 20.12 -0.38
CA GLN A 187 11.24 20.26 -1.67
C GLN A 187 10.36 20.94 -2.72
N TYR A 188 9.04 20.82 -2.59
CA TYR A 188 8.07 21.29 -3.57
C TYR A 188 7.04 22.20 -2.92
N GLY A 189 6.55 23.15 -3.69
CA GLY A 189 5.52 24.09 -3.23
C GLY A 189 4.09 23.59 -3.40
N HIS A 190 3.89 22.55 -4.22
CA HIS A 190 2.60 21.95 -4.45
C HIS A 190 2.73 20.48 -4.84
N ILE A 191 1.92 19.62 -4.20
CA ILE A 191 1.87 18.18 -4.43
C ILE A 191 0.54 17.85 -5.14
N HIS A 192 0.62 17.27 -6.33
CA HIS A 192 -0.52 16.68 -7.03
C HIS A 192 -0.54 15.19 -6.77
N PHE A 193 -1.46 14.71 -5.93
CA PHE A 193 -1.54 13.28 -5.59
C PHE A 193 -2.74 12.61 -6.25
N TYR A 194 -2.51 11.53 -6.99
CA TYR A 194 -3.52 10.70 -7.66
C TYR A 194 -3.60 9.33 -7.01
N GLY A 195 -4.81 8.86 -6.65
CA GLY A 195 -5.01 7.56 -6.01
C GLY A 195 -6.45 7.06 -6.13
N ASP A 196 -6.64 5.74 -6.07
CA ASP A 196 -7.96 5.10 -6.24
C ASP A 196 -8.69 4.87 -4.89
N LYS A 197 -7.97 4.90 -3.77
CA LYS A 197 -8.51 4.57 -2.45
C LYS A 197 -8.38 5.72 -1.46
N MET A 198 -8.92 6.88 -1.82
CA MET A 198 -8.90 8.10 -1.00
C MET A 198 -10.09 8.21 -0.03
N GLU A 199 -10.99 7.24 0.00
CA GLU A 199 -12.07 7.17 0.99
C GLU A 199 -11.56 6.71 2.35
N TYR A 200 -12.33 7.00 3.41
CA TYR A 200 -11.99 6.55 4.77
C TYR A 200 -11.76 5.04 4.82
N GLY A 201 -10.60 4.62 5.33
CA GLY A 201 -10.17 3.23 5.36
C GLY A 201 -9.35 2.78 4.15
N GLY A 202 -9.29 3.56 3.08
CA GLY A 202 -8.41 3.32 1.94
C GLY A 202 -6.93 3.62 2.26
N ASN A 203 -6.02 3.00 1.53
CA ASN A 203 -4.58 3.18 1.77
C ASN A 203 -4.04 4.53 1.28
N ASP A 204 -4.78 5.24 0.40
CA ASP A 204 -4.46 6.58 -0.09
C ASP A 204 -5.05 7.69 0.81
N TYR A 205 -6.08 7.35 1.59
CA TYR A 205 -6.77 8.29 2.46
C TYR A 205 -5.82 9.08 3.39
N PRO A 206 -4.85 8.43 4.09
CA PRO A 206 -3.95 9.16 4.98
C PRO A 206 -3.12 10.23 4.25
N LEU A 207 -2.60 9.92 3.05
CA LEU A 207 -1.79 10.87 2.27
C LEU A 207 -2.67 11.99 1.71
N ALA A 208 -3.81 11.66 1.11
CA ALA A 208 -4.76 12.64 0.57
C ALA A 208 -5.22 13.64 1.65
N THR A 209 -5.58 13.12 2.82
CA THR A 209 -6.00 13.93 3.97
C THR A 209 -4.87 14.83 4.47
N THR A 210 -3.65 14.29 4.60
CA THR A 210 -2.49 15.05 5.07
C THR A 210 -2.15 16.20 4.12
N ILE A 211 -2.13 15.94 2.80
CA ILE A 211 -1.85 16.96 1.78
C ILE A 211 -2.92 18.05 1.82
N THR A 212 -4.20 17.69 1.88
CA THR A 212 -5.31 18.62 1.82
C THR A 212 -5.39 19.49 3.10
N ILE A 213 -5.37 18.88 4.28
CA ILE A 213 -5.47 19.60 5.55
C ILE A 213 -4.21 20.44 5.81
N GLY A 214 -3.03 19.93 5.39
CA GLY A 214 -1.76 20.64 5.53
C GLY A 214 -1.55 21.79 4.51
N ASN A 215 -2.50 22.01 3.58
CA ASN A 215 -2.34 22.93 2.45
C ASN A 215 -1.04 22.70 1.65
N MET A 216 -0.65 21.43 1.49
CA MET A 216 0.58 21.03 0.80
C MET A 216 0.35 20.78 -0.71
N GLY A 217 -0.89 20.73 -1.15
CA GLY A 217 -1.26 20.42 -2.54
C GLY A 217 -2.70 19.99 -2.71
N THR A 218 -2.94 19.25 -3.79
CA THR A 218 -4.27 18.75 -4.18
C THR A 218 -4.27 17.25 -4.34
N ALA A 219 -5.25 16.58 -3.78
CA ALA A 219 -5.49 15.16 -3.96
C ALA A 219 -6.61 14.94 -4.99
N TYR A 220 -6.35 14.08 -5.97
CA TYR A 220 -7.24 13.76 -7.09
C TYR A 220 -7.68 12.29 -6.97
N PRO A 221 -8.89 12.01 -6.46
CA PRO A 221 -9.43 10.66 -6.48
C PRO A 221 -9.70 10.23 -7.92
N VAL A 222 -9.30 9.02 -8.26
CA VAL A 222 -9.54 8.42 -9.58
C VAL A 222 -10.17 7.04 -9.42
N GLU A 223 -10.98 6.63 -10.37
CA GLU A 223 -11.65 5.32 -10.37
C GLU A 223 -10.83 4.25 -11.15
N SER A 224 -9.91 4.69 -12.01
CA SER A 224 -9.10 3.82 -12.86
C SER A 224 -7.95 4.57 -13.51
N TYR A 225 -6.96 3.81 -14.03
CA TYR A 225 -5.87 4.38 -14.83
C TYR A 225 -6.36 5.19 -16.06
N LYS A 226 -7.51 4.83 -16.64
CA LYS A 226 -8.09 5.57 -17.76
C LYS A 226 -8.50 6.97 -17.35
N GLN A 227 -9.10 7.12 -16.19
CA GLN A 227 -9.45 8.44 -15.66
C GLN A 227 -8.20 9.24 -15.31
N THR A 228 -7.18 8.61 -14.72
CA THR A 228 -5.87 9.26 -14.51
C THR A 228 -5.33 9.81 -15.83
N TRP A 229 -5.34 9.00 -16.86
CA TRP A 229 -4.88 9.39 -18.20
C TRP A 229 -5.66 10.57 -18.79
N GLU A 230 -7.01 10.52 -18.71
CA GLU A 230 -7.85 11.61 -19.20
C GLU A 230 -7.62 12.93 -18.44
N VAL A 231 -7.43 12.87 -17.13
CA VAL A 231 -7.13 14.07 -16.34
C VAL A 231 -5.75 14.64 -16.71
N LEU A 232 -4.73 13.81 -16.87
CA LEU A 232 -3.38 14.25 -17.22
C LEU A 232 -3.28 14.84 -18.63
N LYS A 233 -4.13 14.43 -19.57
CA LYS A 233 -4.20 15.01 -20.93
C LYS A 233 -4.69 16.48 -20.94
N GLN A 234 -5.30 16.94 -19.84
CA GLN A 234 -5.86 18.29 -19.73
C GLN A 234 -4.86 19.29 -19.11
N LEU A 235 -3.72 18.80 -18.62
CA LEU A 235 -2.61 19.60 -18.09
C LEU A 235 -1.68 20.05 -19.18
#